data_ebc107280e84c71ec671ec178dd37be5
#
_entry.id   ebc107280e84c71ec671ec178dd37be5
#
_cell.length_a   1.000
_cell.length_b   1.000
_cell.length_c   1.000
_cell.angle_alpha   90.00
_cell.angle_beta   90.00
_cell.angle_gamma   90.00
#
_symmetry.space_group_name_H-M   'P 1'
#
loop_
_entity.id
_entity.type
_entity.pdbx_description
1 polymer ?
#
loop_
_entity_poly.entity_id
_entity_poly.type
_entity_poly.pdbx_seq_one_letter_code
_entity_poly.pdbx_strand_id
1 'polypeptide(L)'
;MNILISPQAFKGSISAIEVANNIEKGIIKANPNHNIIKLPVADGGDDTLDTLVEVTKGKIFETTATGPSGVKIKTKWGALGDNKTAVIEMAKISLSLIHI
;
A
#
# COMPACT_ATOMS: atom_id res chain seq x y z
N MET A 1 -25.58 -7.94 -6.13
CA MET A 1 -24.59 -7.74 -7.22
C MET A 1 -23.18 -7.89 -6.66
N ASN A 2 -22.29 -8.48 -7.41
CA ASN A 2 -20.88 -8.55 -7.03
C ASN A 2 -20.17 -7.29 -7.53
N ILE A 3 -19.45 -6.63 -6.63
CA ILE A 3 -18.75 -5.39 -6.96
C ILE A 3 -17.27 -5.54 -6.61
N LEU A 4 -16.40 -5.32 -7.58
CA LEU A 4 -14.95 -5.29 -7.39
C LEU A 4 -14.48 -3.84 -7.26
N ILE A 5 -13.77 -3.54 -6.18
CA ILE A 5 -13.17 -2.22 -5.95
C ILE A 5 -11.66 -2.37 -6.04
N SER A 6 -11.07 -1.79 -7.08
CA SER A 6 -9.65 -1.97 -7.37
C SER A 6 -8.96 -0.62 -7.67
N PRO A 7 -8.83 0.25 -6.66
CA PRO A 7 -8.24 1.58 -6.84
C PRO A 7 -6.73 1.58 -6.69
N GLN A 8 -6.11 2.63 -7.20
CA GLN A 8 -4.75 3.03 -6.83
C GLN A 8 -4.82 4.13 -5.77
N ALA A 9 -3.67 4.47 -5.20
CA ALA A 9 -3.57 5.59 -4.28
C ALA A 9 -3.78 6.92 -5.00
N PHE A 10 -4.35 7.90 -4.29
CA PHE A 10 -4.37 9.29 -4.75
C PHE A 10 -3.08 9.95 -4.25
N LYS A 11 -2.20 10.24 -5.17
CA LYS A 11 -0.85 10.73 -4.87
C LYS A 11 -0.86 11.89 -3.87
N GLY A 12 -0.10 11.73 -2.79
CA GLY A 12 0.05 12.75 -1.76
C GLY A 12 -1.16 12.94 -0.85
N SER A 13 -2.19 12.09 -0.94
CA SER A 13 -3.44 12.29 -0.21
C SER A 13 -3.89 11.03 0.53
N ILE A 14 -4.30 9.99 -0.18
CA ILE A 14 -4.94 8.82 0.43
C ILE A 14 -4.42 7.53 -0.20
N SER A 15 -4.16 6.52 0.62
CA SER A 15 -3.65 5.23 0.15
C SER A 15 -4.71 4.44 -0.63
N ALA A 16 -4.25 3.47 -1.42
CA ALA A 16 -5.16 2.60 -2.17
C ALA A 16 -6.09 1.83 -1.24
N ILE A 17 -5.60 1.39 -0.08
CA ILE A 17 -6.40 0.68 0.91
C ILE A 17 -7.49 1.57 1.46
N GLU A 18 -7.16 2.82 1.82
CA GLU A 18 -8.14 3.78 2.33
C GLU A 18 -9.19 4.15 1.28
N VAL A 19 -8.76 4.31 0.01
CA VAL A 19 -9.69 4.57 -1.09
C VAL A 19 -10.70 3.43 -1.21
N ALA A 20 -10.21 2.18 -1.22
CA ALA A 20 -11.08 1.00 -1.30
C ALA A 20 -12.07 0.95 -0.14
N ASN A 21 -11.61 1.20 1.08
CA ASN A 21 -12.45 1.18 2.27
C ASN A 21 -13.54 2.28 2.22
N ASN A 22 -13.18 3.47 1.76
CA ASN A 22 -14.14 4.58 1.66
C ASN A 22 -15.18 4.33 0.58
N ILE A 23 -14.79 3.75 -0.56
CA ILE A 23 -15.74 3.38 -1.60
C ILE A 23 -16.69 2.31 -1.09
N GLU A 24 -16.18 1.30 -0.38
CA GLU A 24 -17.01 0.26 0.21
C GLU A 24 -18.05 0.84 1.16
N LYS A 25 -17.65 1.76 2.02
CA LYS A 25 -18.58 2.42 2.95
C LYS A 25 -19.71 3.13 2.22
N GLY A 26 -19.39 3.82 1.13
CA GLY A 26 -20.40 4.52 0.33
C GLY A 26 -21.39 3.56 -0.32
N ILE A 27 -20.90 2.45 -0.87
CA ILE A 27 -21.75 1.45 -1.51
C ILE A 27 -22.66 0.77 -0.50
N ILE A 28 -22.12 0.35 0.64
CA ILE A 28 -22.90 -0.32 1.70
C ILE A 28 -23.97 0.62 2.26
N LYS A 29 -23.64 1.90 2.41
CA LYS A 29 -24.61 2.89 2.88
C LYS A 29 -25.78 3.04 1.92
N ALA A 30 -25.52 2.95 0.61
CA ALA A 30 -26.58 3.02 -0.40
C ALA A 30 -27.39 1.73 -0.46
N ASN A 31 -26.74 0.57 -0.41
CA ASN A 31 -27.40 -0.75 -0.43
C ASN A 31 -26.49 -1.80 0.20
N PRO A 32 -26.81 -2.32 1.40
CA PRO A 32 -25.98 -3.28 2.11
C PRO A 32 -25.99 -4.69 1.54
N ASN A 33 -26.81 -4.95 0.52
CA ASN A 33 -26.97 -6.30 -0.04
C ASN A 33 -25.97 -6.65 -1.14
N HIS A 34 -25.06 -5.74 -1.49
CA HIS A 34 -24.02 -6.02 -2.45
C HIS A 34 -22.88 -6.82 -1.82
N ASN A 35 -22.32 -7.74 -2.60
CA ASN A 35 -21.11 -8.48 -2.23
C ASN A 35 -19.90 -7.70 -2.76
N ILE A 36 -19.04 -7.24 -1.85
CA ILE A 36 -17.93 -6.35 -2.20
C ILE A 36 -16.61 -7.08 -2.05
N ILE A 37 -15.79 -7.00 -3.09
CA ILE A 37 -14.41 -7.50 -3.09
C ILE A 37 -13.49 -6.30 -3.25
N LYS A 38 -12.57 -6.12 -2.30
CA LYS A 38 -11.59 -5.03 -2.34
C LYS A 38 -10.24 -5.58 -2.79
N LEU A 39 -9.67 -5.00 -3.83
CA LEU A 39 -8.38 -5.39 -4.37
C LEU A 39 -7.57 -4.14 -4.70
N PRO A 40 -6.99 -3.47 -3.69
CA PRO A 40 -6.15 -2.31 -3.93
C PRO A 40 -4.96 -2.65 -4.83
N VAL A 41 -4.56 -1.73 -5.69
CA VAL A 41 -3.53 -1.95 -6.70
C VAL A 41 -2.26 -1.19 -6.34
N ALA A 42 -1.12 -1.88 -6.42
CA ALA A 42 0.21 -1.31 -6.26
C ALA A 42 0.80 -1.02 -7.65
N ASP A 43 1.46 0.13 -7.79
CA ASP A 43 2.02 0.57 -9.07
C ASP A 43 3.57 0.68 -9.06
N GLY A 44 4.21 0.21 -8.00
CA GLY A 44 5.65 0.29 -7.82
C GLY A 44 6.13 1.57 -7.14
N GLY A 45 5.23 2.52 -6.94
CA GLY A 45 5.56 3.78 -6.30
C GLY A 45 5.33 3.77 -4.78
N ASP A 46 5.11 4.96 -4.25
CA ASP A 46 4.82 5.18 -2.84
C ASP A 46 3.51 4.46 -2.47
N ASP A 47 3.48 3.65 -1.48
CA ASP A 47 2.32 2.84 -1.06
C ASP A 47 2.33 1.39 -1.58
N THR A 48 3.27 1.03 -2.45
CA THR A 48 3.33 -0.34 -3.00
C THR A 48 3.55 -1.37 -1.91
N LEU A 49 4.47 -1.12 -0.98
CA LEU A 49 4.79 -2.04 0.11
C LEU A 49 3.55 -2.33 0.95
N ASP A 50 2.88 -1.28 1.42
CA ASP A 50 1.72 -1.42 2.29
C ASP A 50 0.59 -2.17 1.60
N THR A 51 0.37 -1.87 0.32
CA THR A 51 -0.68 -2.52 -0.47
C THR A 51 -0.40 -4.01 -0.66
N LEU A 52 0.81 -4.39 -1.03
CA LEU A 52 1.16 -5.79 -1.26
C LEU A 52 1.15 -6.60 0.03
N VAL A 53 1.64 -6.02 1.12
CA VAL A 53 1.63 -6.70 2.42
C VAL A 53 0.19 -6.91 2.91
N GLU A 54 -0.66 -5.89 2.78
CA GLU A 54 -2.06 -6.00 3.20
C GLU A 54 -2.83 -7.06 2.38
N VAL A 55 -2.70 -7.01 1.06
CA VAL A 55 -3.41 -7.93 0.16
C VAL A 55 -2.99 -9.38 0.37
N THR A 56 -1.71 -9.62 0.66
CA THR A 56 -1.19 -10.99 0.84
C THR A 56 -1.18 -11.44 2.29
N LYS A 57 -1.61 -10.58 3.22
CA LYS A 57 -1.56 -10.85 4.66
C LYS A 57 -0.13 -11.15 5.13
N GLY A 58 0.80 -10.35 4.65
CA GLY A 58 2.21 -10.45 5.01
C GLY A 58 2.56 -9.65 6.26
N LYS A 59 3.85 -9.37 6.42
CA LYS A 59 4.37 -8.62 7.57
C LYS A 59 5.31 -7.52 7.11
N ILE A 60 5.35 -6.43 7.88
CA ILE A 60 6.24 -5.29 7.64
C ILE A 60 7.33 -5.29 8.72
N PHE A 61 8.56 -5.06 8.29
CA PHE A 61 9.73 -4.94 9.16
C PHE A 61 10.37 -3.57 8.97
N GLU A 62 10.86 -2.98 10.06
CA GLU A 62 11.60 -1.73 10.01
C GLU A 62 13.10 -2.01 9.85
N THR A 63 13.77 -1.15 9.10
CA THR A 63 15.22 -1.24 8.90
C THR A 63 15.79 0.15 8.64
N THR A 64 17.12 0.22 8.55
CA THR A 64 17.83 1.45 8.20
C THR A 64 18.51 1.24 6.86
N ALA A 65 18.36 2.21 5.97
CA ALA A 65 18.99 2.18 4.65
C ALA A 65 19.69 3.49 4.36
N THR A 66 20.63 3.48 3.42
CA THR A 66 21.32 4.68 3.00
C THR A 66 20.52 5.35 1.89
N GLY A 67 20.11 6.60 2.13
CA GLY A 67 19.39 7.40 1.16
C GLY A 67 20.29 7.96 0.07
N PRO A 68 19.71 8.70 -0.91
CA PRO A 68 20.46 9.21 -2.05
C PRO A 68 21.59 10.18 -1.68
N SER A 69 21.47 10.87 -0.57
CA SER A 69 22.51 11.82 -0.09
C SER A 69 23.60 11.16 0.76
N GLY A 70 23.55 9.84 0.94
CA GLY A 70 24.48 9.13 1.82
C GLY A 70 24.08 9.11 3.29
N VAL A 71 22.95 9.72 3.64
CA VAL A 71 22.44 9.76 5.01
C VAL A 71 21.61 8.50 5.27
N LYS A 72 21.79 7.92 6.45
CA LYS A 72 20.98 6.77 6.86
C LYS A 72 19.58 7.23 7.22
N ILE A 73 18.58 6.50 6.72
CA ILE A 73 17.17 6.76 6.97
C ILE A 73 16.49 5.51 7.48
N LYS A 74 15.49 5.70 8.30
CA LYS A 74 14.61 4.59 8.69
C LYS A 74 13.64 4.30 7.58
N THR A 75 13.50 3.04 7.22
CA THR A 75 12.59 2.60 6.18
C THR A 75 11.98 1.27 6.56
N LYS A 76 11.19 0.72 5.66
CA LYS A 76 10.48 -0.54 5.89
C LYS A 76 10.69 -1.46 4.70
N TRP A 77 10.62 -2.76 4.96
CA TRP A 77 10.49 -3.76 3.93
C TRP A 77 9.43 -4.77 4.38
N GLY A 78 8.96 -5.59 3.49
CA GLY A 78 7.90 -6.52 3.82
C GLY A 78 8.17 -7.93 3.35
N ALA A 79 7.60 -8.88 4.07
CA ALA A 79 7.49 -10.27 3.62
C ALA A 79 6.04 -10.51 3.23
N LEU A 80 5.82 -11.02 2.03
CA LEU A 80 4.48 -11.34 1.57
C LEU A 80 3.92 -12.57 2.29
N GLY A 81 2.63 -12.79 2.14
CA GLY A 81 1.95 -13.88 2.84
C GLY A 81 2.43 -15.28 2.49
N ASP A 82 3.19 -15.44 1.39
CA ASP A 82 3.78 -16.73 1.01
C ASP A 82 5.00 -17.10 1.84
N ASN A 83 5.52 -16.19 2.67
CA ASN A 83 6.74 -16.32 3.48
C ASN A 83 8.00 -16.60 2.65
N LYS A 84 7.98 -16.30 1.36
CA LYS A 84 9.09 -16.54 0.43
C LYS A 84 9.50 -15.31 -0.35
N THR A 85 8.66 -14.27 -0.39
CA THR A 85 8.89 -13.09 -1.20
C THR A 85 9.08 -11.88 -0.29
N ALA A 86 10.20 -11.19 -0.46
CA ALA A 86 10.46 -9.91 0.19
C ALA A 86 10.13 -8.78 -0.76
N VAL A 87 9.57 -7.69 -0.23
CA VAL A 87 9.26 -6.48 -0.99
C VAL A 87 10.08 -5.33 -0.43
N ILE A 88 10.81 -4.67 -1.31
CA ILE A 88 11.59 -3.49 -0.99
C ILE A 88 11.09 -2.36 -1.88
N GLU A 89 10.57 -1.31 -1.26
CA GLU A 89 10.02 -0.18 -2.00
C GLU A 89 11.09 0.89 -2.15
N MET A 90 11.70 0.94 -3.34
CA MET A 90 12.77 1.90 -3.62
C MET A 90 12.28 3.34 -3.49
N ALA A 91 11.03 3.63 -3.84
CA ALA A 91 10.48 4.97 -3.78
C ALA A 91 10.59 5.61 -2.40
N LYS A 92 10.34 4.86 -1.33
CA LYS A 92 10.44 5.37 0.04
C LYS A 92 11.86 5.79 0.40
N ILE A 93 12.85 5.09 -0.12
CA ILE A 93 14.27 5.39 0.12
C ILE A 93 14.75 6.51 -0.79
N SER A 94 14.45 6.39 -2.09
CA SER A 94 14.98 7.31 -3.11
C SER A 94 14.31 8.67 -3.08
N LEU A 95 13.06 8.75 -2.64
CA LEU A 95 12.31 10.00 -2.57
C LEU A 95 12.37 10.66 -1.20
N SER A 96 13.14 10.11 -0.26
CA SER A 96 13.23 10.64 1.11
C SER A 96 13.73 12.09 1.15
N LEU A 97 14.52 12.52 0.17
CA LEU A 97 15.01 13.89 0.10
C LEU A 97 13.92 14.91 -0.24
N ILE A 98 12.81 14.47 -0.82
CA ILE A 98 11.72 15.37 -1.21
C ILE A 98 10.95 15.86 0.01
N HIS A 99 11.04 15.13 1.11
CA HIS A 99 10.29 15.40 2.33
C HIS A 99 11.12 16.07 3.43
N ILE A 100 12.33 16.48 3.11
CA ILE A 100 13.24 17.14 4.04
C ILE A 100 13.03 18.66 4.09
#